data_55ed5258bd5de69881e0a020dc3ee8fd
#
_entry.id   55ed5258bd5de69881e0a020dc3ee8fd
#
_cell.length_a   1.000
_cell.length_b   1.000
_cell.length_c   1.000
_cell.angle_alpha   90.00
_cell.angle_beta   90.00
_cell.angle_gamma   90.00
#
_symmetry.space_group_name_H-M   'P 1'
#
loop_
_entity.id
_entity.type
_entity.pdbx_description
1 polymer ?
#
loop_
_entity_poly.entity_id
_entity_poly.type
_entity_poly.pdbx_seq_one_letter_code
_entity_poly.pdbx_strand_id
1 'polypeptide(L)'
;VRDDAKIILGFDKKEKGIRQGAGQITTFNQLGFKGISDKPDGWYLSDNVNDVALILETKSEDKDISKQAFIDELLKNIDIISTKYKKTVGILYNGQDVAVYQNKALIATAKTLQDKQYYIDLFKDNNIDKNKIYALTKKINDLLHFKFGIKNLYHRMIFTASALVVERFGGNLEAIKNNGFNPFRNKIYDTLSKSLEHHKQQNLKIGILLEVYS
;
A
#
# COMPACT_ATOMS: atom_id res chain seq x y z
N VAL A 1 -21.60 -6.41 -2.28
CA VAL A 1 -20.64 -5.31 -2.46
C VAL A 1 -20.21 -4.73 -1.12
N ARG A 2 -21.12 -4.18 -0.30
CA ARG A 2 -20.76 -3.56 0.98
C ARG A 2 -20.15 -4.54 1.99
N ASP A 3 -20.74 -5.72 2.13
CA ASP A 3 -20.24 -6.73 3.07
C ASP A 3 -18.88 -7.27 2.62
N ASP A 4 -18.66 -7.45 1.33
CA ASP A 4 -17.36 -7.83 0.77
C ASP A 4 -16.33 -6.72 1.02
N ALA A 5 -16.70 -5.47 0.75
CA ALA A 5 -15.84 -4.31 1.03
C ALA A 5 -15.45 -4.22 2.51
N LYS A 6 -16.38 -4.51 3.43
CA LYS A 6 -16.11 -4.57 4.88
C LYS A 6 -15.03 -5.57 5.22
N ILE A 7 -15.09 -6.76 4.62
CA ILE A 7 -14.10 -7.84 4.84
C ILE A 7 -12.76 -7.47 4.22
N ILE A 8 -12.74 -7.02 2.96
CA ILE A 8 -11.51 -6.64 2.24
C ILE A 8 -10.78 -5.52 2.97
N LEU A 9 -11.51 -4.48 3.38
CA LEU A 9 -10.95 -3.35 4.13
C LEU A 9 -10.59 -3.73 5.59
N GLY A 10 -11.04 -4.86 6.09
CA GLY A 10 -10.82 -5.29 7.47
C GLY A 10 -11.59 -4.43 8.49
N PHE A 11 -12.72 -3.84 8.10
CA PHE A 11 -13.58 -3.03 8.98
C PHE A 11 -14.40 -3.88 9.98
N ASP A 12 -14.39 -5.19 9.84
CA ASP A 12 -14.97 -6.16 10.76
C ASP A 12 -14.08 -6.44 11.99
N LYS A 13 -12.81 -6.05 11.95
CA LYS A 13 -11.86 -6.27 13.03
C LYS A 13 -12.06 -5.24 14.15
N LYS A 14 -11.74 -5.64 15.39
CA LYS A 14 -11.70 -4.72 16.54
C LYS A 14 -10.27 -4.27 16.81
N GLU A 15 -10.06 -2.96 16.83
CA GLU A 15 -8.76 -2.35 17.11
C GLU A 15 -8.90 -1.30 18.21
N LYS A 16 -7.95 -1.28 19.15
CA LYS A 16 -7.97 -0.33 20.27
C LYS A 16 -7.77 1.09 19.74
N GLY A 17 -8.64 2.02 20.16
CA GLY A 17 -8.55 3.42 19.74
C GLY A 17 -9.05 3.68 18.31
N ILE A 18 -9.72 2.69 17.68
CA ILE A 18 -10.27 2.80 16.33
C ILE A 18 -11.77 2.50 16.37
N ARG A 19 -12.55 3.37 15.77
CA ARG A 19 -13.96 3.13 15.45
C ARG A 19 -14.06 2.77 13.98
N GLN A 20 -14.38 1.52 13.67
CA GLN A 20 -14.51 1.05 12.31
C GLN A 20 -15.71 0.14 12.15
N GLY A 21 -16.27 0.10 10.95
CA GLY A 21 -17.41 -0.71 10.62
C GLY A 21 -17.98 -0.40 9.25
N ALA A 22 -18.96 -1.18 8.85
CA ALA A 22 -19.80 -0.91 7.67
C ALA A 22 -21.25 -1.28 7.98
N GLY A 23 -22.18 -0.53 7.43
CA GLY A 23 -23.62 -0.76 7.57
C GLY A 23 -24.42 0.53 7.47
N GLN A 24 -25.72 0.41 7.16
CA GLN A 24 -26.63 1.54 6.96
C GLN A 24 -27.34 2.01 8.23
N ILE A 25 -26.95 1.52 9.40
CA ILE A 25 -27.63 1.85 10.66
C ILE A 25 -26.92 2.99 11.39
N THR A 26 -25.60 3.04 11.29
CA THR A 26 -24.76 3.98 12.06
C THR A 26 -24.74 5.36 11.38
N THR A 27 -25.17 6.38 12.12
CA THR A 27 -25.14 7.77 11.65
C THR A 27 -23.82 8.45 11.99
N PHE A 28 -23.48 9.52 11.29
CA PHE A 28 -22.34 10.35 11.65
C PHE A 28 -22.46 10.92 13.07
N ASN A 29 -23.69 11.19 13.56
CA ASN A 29 -23.90 11.61 14.95
C ASN A 29 -23.39 10.56 15.95
N GLN A 30 -23.67 9.28 15.71
CA GLN A 30 -23.17 8.16 16.54
C GLN A 30 -21.65 7.99 16.43
N LEU A 31 -21.06 8.37 15.30
CA LEU A 31 -19.62 8.40 15.09
C LEU A 31 -18.95 9.65 15.69
N GLY A 32 -19.74 10.50 16.36
CA GLY A 32 -19.24 11.67 17.10
C GLY A 32 -19.25 12.97 16.29
N PHE A 33 -19.92 13.01 15.12
CA PHE A 33 -20.16 14.22 14.34
C PHE A 33 -21.57 14.75 14.68
N LYS A 34 -21.65 15.53 15.75
CA LYS A 34 -22.92 15.95 16.36
C LYS A 34 -23.91 16.59 15.38
N GLY A 35 -25.16 16.18 15.46
CA GLY A 35 -26.26 16.75 14.68
C GLY A 35 -26.37 16.26 13.25
N ILE A 36 -25.52 15.33 12.80
CA ILE A 36 -25.52 14.82 11.43
C ILE A 36 -26.15 13.44 11.40
N SER A 37 -27.32 13.34 10.75
CA SER A 37 -28.10 12.10 10.61
C SER A 37 -27.72 11.25 9.41
N ASP A 38 -26.90 11.76 8.49
CA ASP A 38 -26.39 11.01 7.36
C ASP A 38 -25.62 9.76 7.82
N LYS A 39 -25.58 8.74 6.98
CA LYS A 39 -25.03 7.43 7.28
C LYS A 39 -24.01 7.03 6.23
N PRO A 40 -22.74 6.89 6.56
CA PRO A 40 -21.78 6.32 5.63
C PRO A 40 -22.00 4.80 5.50
N ASP A 41 -21.66 4.23 4.36
CA ASP A 41 -21.69 2.78 4.17
C ASP A 41 -20.58 2.07 4.95
N GLY A 42 -19.43 2.72 5.12
CA GLY A 42 -18.34 2.21 5.95
C GLY A 42 -17.42 3.33 6.45
N TRP A 43 -16.73 3.06 7.55
CA TRP A 43 -15.88 4.04 8.21
C TRP A 43 -14.70 3.40 8.93
N TYR A 44 -13.59 4.12 8.98
CA TYR A 44 -12.43 3.88 9.82
C TYR A 44 -11.98 5.22 10.42
N LEU A 45 -12.11 5.37 11.71
CA LEU A 45 -11.90 6.62 12.43
C LEU A 45 -11.03 6.37 13.68
N SER A 46 -9.81 6.89 13.69
CA SER A 46 -8.93 6.85 14.86
C SER A 46 -9.42 7.82 15.95
N ASP A 47 -9.18 7.49 17.20
CA ASP A 47 -9.35 8.42 18.32
C ASP A 47 -8.34 9.58 18.24
N ASN A 48 -7.20 9.37 17.58
CA ASN A 48 -6.26 10.42 17.25
C ASN A 48 -6.63 11.10 15.92
N VAL A 49 -7.12 12.32 15.99
CA VAL A 49 -7.56 13.11 14.83
C VAL A 49 -6.45 13.48 13.82
N ASN A 50 -5.17 13.28 14.18
CA ASN A 50 -4.05 13.47 13.26
C ASN A 50 -3.79 12.24 12.36
N ASP A 51 -4.40 11.12 12.68
CA ASP A 51 -4.35 9.91 11.85
C ASP A 51 -5.27 10.03 10.63
N VAL A 52 -5.12 9.10 9.71
CA VAL A 52 -5.96 9.03 8.51
C VAL A 52 -7.35 8.51 8.87
N ALA A 53 -8.38 9.17 8.37
CA ALA A 53 -9.76 8.71 8.42
C ALA A 53 -10.20 8.20 7.04
N LEU A 54 -10.88 7.04 7.00
CA LEU A 54 -11.44 6.48 5.77
C LEU A 54 -12.96 6.51 5.82
N ILE A 55 -13.57 6.84 4.69
CA ILE A 55 -15.01 6.73 4.44
C ILE A 55 -15.23 5.89 3.19
N LEU A 56 -16.11 4.92 3.30
CA LEU A 56 -16.56 4.09 2.20
C LEU A 56 -17.97 4.44 1.81
N GLU A 57 -18.20 4.58 0.53
CA GLU A 57 -19.51 4.63 -0.12
C GLU A 57 -19.61 3.51 -1.14
N THR A 58 -20.68 2.73 -1.11
CA THR A 58 -20.87 1.59 -2.00
C THR A 58 -22.08 1.77 -2.89
N LYS A 59 -21.99 1.27 -4.11
CA LYS A 59 -23.09 1.21 -5.06
C LYS A 59 -23.24 -0.24 -5.54
N SER A 60 -24.41 -0.60 -6.07
CA SER A 60 -24.61 -1.90 -6.70
C SER A 60 -23.76 -2.03 -7.95
N GLU A 61 -23.41 -3.28 -8.33
CA GLU A 61 -22.48 -3.60 -9.42
C GLU A 61 -22.89 -3.04 -10.78
N ASP A 62 -24.21 -2.86 -10.99
CA ASP A 62 -24.79 -2.28 -12.21
C ASP A 62 -24.61 -0.76 -12.30
N LYS A 63 -24.11 -0.10 -11.26
CA LYS A 63 -23.98 1.35 -11.21
C LYS A 63 -22.59 1.80 -11.64
N ASP A 64 -22.59 2.75 -12.56
CA ASP A 64 -21.39 3.46 -12.97
C ASP A 64 -21.00 4.48 -11.89
N ILE A 65 -19.90 4.20 -11.17
CA ILE A 65 -19.40 5.05 -10.08
C ILE A 65 -18.78 6.36 -10.55
N SER A 66 -18.62 6.58 -11.86
CA SER A 66 -18.18 7.87 -12.40
C SER A 66 -19.28 8.95 -12.41
N LYS A 67 -20.53 8.56 -12.11
CA LYS A 67 -21.67 9.50 -12.05
C LYS A 67 -21.47 10.53 -10.95
N GLN A 68 -21.65 11.80 -11.31
CA GLN A 68 -21.43 12.93 -10.41
C GLN A 68 -22.24 12.83 -9.11
N ALA A 69 -23.48 12.35 -9.16
CA ALA A 69 -24.33 12.19 -7.97
C ALA A 69 -23.70 11.27 -6.90
N PHE A 70 -23.01 10.19 -7.30
CA PHE A 70 -22.34 9.28 -6.36
C PHE A 70 -21.05 9.88 -5.83
N ILE A 71 -20.35 10.63 -6.68
CA ILE A 71 -19.16 11.39 -6.28
C ILE A 71 -19.54 12.45 -5.26
N ASP A 72 -20.61 13.22 -5.49
CA ASP A 72 -21.08 14.27 -4.59
C ASP A 72 -21.47 13.70 -3.22
N GLU A 73 -22.12 12.52 -3.19
CA GLU A 73 -22.46 11.82 -1.95
C GLU A 73 -21.21 11.44 -1.15
N LEU A 74 -20.20 10.87 -1.80
CA LEU A 74 -18.93 10.58 -1.16
C LEU A 74 -18.22 11.85 -0.69
N LEU A 75 -18.18 12.91 -1.52
CA LEU A 75 -17.51 14.16 -1.17
C LEU A 75 -18.20 14.85 0.02
N LYS A 76 -19.53 14.78 0.12
CA LYS A 76 -20.28 15.23 1.28
C LYS A 76 -19.86 14.47 2.54
N ASN A 77 -19.71 13.15 2.46
CA ASN A 77 -19.22 12.33 3.58
C ASN A 77 -17.79 12.67 3.98
N ILE A 78 -16.91 12.95 3.01
CA ILE A 78 -15.56 13.44 3.26
C ILE A 78 -15.59 14.79 3.98
N ASP A 79 -16.46 15.72 3.56
CA ASP A 79 -16.59 17.03 4.23
C ASP A 79 -16.98 16.89 5.70
N ILE A 80 -17.90 15.98 6.01
CA ILE A 80 -18.29 15.71 7.39
C ILE A 80 -17.10 15.28 8.23
N ILE A 81 -16.33 14.26 7.76
CA ILE A 81 -15.18 13.77 8.55
C ILE A 81 -14.03 14.78 8.58
N SER A 82 -13.89 15.60 7.55
CA SER A 82 -12.85 16.65 7.46
C SER A 82 -13.03 17.77 8.51
N THR A 83 -14.19 17.87 9.15
CA THR A 83 -14.39 18.76 10.30
C THR A 83 -13.53 18.37 11.50
N LYS A 84 -13.07 17.12 11.58
CA LYS A 84 -12.21 16.60 12.65
C LYS A 84 -10.86 16.10 12.16
N TYR A 85 -10.82 15.45 11.01
CA TYR A 85 -9.60 14.79 10.49
C TYR A 85 -9.03 15.59 9.31
N LYS A 86 -7.75 15.93 9.40
CA LYS A 86 -7.04 16.64 8.31
C LYS A 86 -6.63 15.72 7.15
N LYS A 87 -6.55 14.42 7.42
CA LYS A 87 -6.14 13.40 6.46
C LYS A 87 -7.32 12.48 6.19
N THR A 88 -7.99 12.68 5.07
CA THR A 88 -9.20 11.93 4.75
C THR A 88 -9.06 11.19 3.43
N VAL A 89 -9.49 9.93 3.39
CA VAL A 89 -9.64 9.14 2.17
C VAL A 89 -11.08 8.72 2.02
N GLY A 90 -11.66 9.04 0.87
CA GLY A 90 -12.95 8.53 0.44
C GLY A 90 -12.76 7.43 -0.59
N ILE A 91 -13.51 6.36 -0.44
CA ILE A 91 -13.52 5.20 -1.32
C ILE A 91 -14.93 5.02 -1.86
N LEU A 92 -15.09 5.11 -3.18
CA LEU A 92 -16.33 4.79 -3.87
C LEU A 92 -16.17 3.45 -4.59
N TYR A 93 -17.03 2.49 -4.31
CA TYR A 93 -16.89 1.11 -4.75
C TYR A 93 -18.22 0.48 -5.17
N ASN A 94 -18.23 -0.27 -6.29
CA ASN A 94 -19.41 -0.97 -6.77
C ASN A 94 -19.24 -2.49 -6.93
N GLY A 95 -18.15 -3.06 -6.44
CA GLY A 95 -17.84 -4.48 -6.63
C GLY A 95 -16.89 -4.75 -7.80
N GLN A 96 -16.82 -3.87 -8.79
CA GLN A 96 -16.01 -4.00 -10.00
C GLN A 96 -15.01 -2.87 -10.18
N ASP A 97 -15.40 -1.67 -9.77
CA ASP A 97 -14.63 -0.44 -9.91
C ASP A 97 -14.45 0.25 -8.56
N VAL A 98 -13.29 0.84 -8.38
CA VAL A 98 -12.91 1.64 -7.21
C VAL A 98 -12.47 3.02 -7.66
N ALA A 99 -13.01 4.07 -7.04
CA ALA A 99 -12.48 5.42 -7.15
C ALA A 99 -12.04 5.90 -5.76
N VAL A 100 -10.82 6.45 -5.68
CA VAL A 100 -10.18 6.86 -4.43
C VAL A 100 -9.96 8.36 -4.42
N TYR A 101 -10.44 9.00 -3.38
CA TYR A 101 -10.33 10.44 -3.18
C TYR A 101 -9.51 10.75 -1.94
N GLN A 102 -8.46 11.55 -2.08
CA GLN A 102 -7.65 12.06 -0.98
C GLN A 102 -7.97 13.52 -0.76
N ASN A 103 -8.47 13.88 0.43
CA ASN A 103 -8.90 15.25 0.74
C ASN A 103 -9.75 15.85 -0.39
N LYS A 104 -10.73 15.08 -0.92
CA LYS A 104 -11.65 15.44 -2.01
C LYS A 104 -11.07 15.44 -3.44
N ALA A 105 -9.78 15.26 -3.62
CA ALA A 105 -9.19 15.11 -4.95
C ALA A 105 -9.20 13.63 -5.38
N LEU A 106 -9.68 13.32 -6.57
CA LEU A 106 -9.56 12.00 -7.16
C LEU A 106 -8.07 11.71 -7.42
N ILE A 107 -7.55 10.65 -6.80
CA ILE A 107 -6.13 10.29 -6.92
C ILE A 107 -5.90 8.98 -7.67
N ALA A 108 -6.88 8.09 -7.70
CA ALA A 108 -6.77 6.81 -8.39
C ALA A 108 -8.14 6.22 -8.75
N THR A 109 -8.15 5.45 -9.83
CA THR A 109 -9.20 4.49 -10.16
C THR A 109 -8.59 3.11 -10.33
N ALA A 110 -9.27 2.05 -9.89
CA ALA A 110 -8.79 0.68 -9.94
C ALA A 110 -9.95 -0.31 -10.15
N LYS A 111 -9.61 -1.56 -10.50
CA LYS A 111 -10.58 -2.67 -10.59
C LYS A 111 -10.64 -3.51 -9.31
N THR A 112 -9.72 -3.29 -8.39
CA THR A 112 -9.61 -4.11 -7.17
C THR A 112 -9.53 -3.22 -5.94
N LEU A 113 -10.44 -3.45 -4.99
CA LEU A 113 -10.41 -2.83 -3.67
C LEU A 113 -9.21 -3.41 -2.89
N GLN A 114 -8.40 -2.53 -2.29
CA GLN A 114 -7.27 -2.90 -1.44
C GLN A 114 -7.69 -2.94 0.04
N ASP A 115 -6.81 -3.43 0.91
CA ASP A 115 -7.03 -3.34 2.36
C ASP A 115 -6.92 -1.90 2.88
N LYS A 116 -7.39 -1.65 4.10
CA LYS A 116 -7.35 -0.30 4.69
C LYS A 116 -5.95 0.25 4.84
N GLN A 117 -4.93 -0.61 5.05
CA GLN A 117 -3.57 -0.16 5.25
C GLN A 117 -3.00 0.51 4.00
N TYR A 118 -3.34 -0.02 2.81
CA TYR A 118 -3.02 0.63 1.55
C TYR A 118 -3.51 2.08 1.49
N TYR A 119 -4.76 2.34 1.91
CA TYR A 119 -5.35 3.69 1.88
C TYR A 119 -4.80 4.61 2.96
N ILE A 120 -4.48 4.08 4.15
CA ILE A 120 -3.80 4.82 5.21
C ILE A 120 -2.41 5.25 4.73
N ASP A 121 -1.73 4.39 4.03
CA ASP A 121 -0.37 4.62 3.54
C ASP A 121 -0.29 5.68 2.43
N LEU A 122 -1.43 6.06 1.82
CA LEU A 122 -1.49 7.21 0.88
C LEU A 122 -1.08 8.55 1.52
N PHE A 123 -1.20 8.66 2.84
CA PHE A 123 -0.76 9.84 3.60
C PHE A 123 0.60 9.66 4.27
N LYS A 124 1.21 8.49 4.18
CA LYS A 124 2.63 8.40 4.51
C LYS A 124 3.34 9.31 3.54
N ASP A 125 4.05 10.28 4.08
CA ASP A 125 4.94 11.12 3.29
C ASP A 125 5.90 10.19 2.55
N ASN A 126 5.55 9.84 1.32
CA ASN A 126 6.45 9.33 0.32
C ASN A 126 7.34 10.49 -0.18
N ASN A 127 7.69 11.41 0.70
CA ASN A 127 8.85 12.25 0.53
C ASN A 127 10.05 11.30 0.61
N ILE A 128 10.17 10.58 -0.50
CA ILE A 128 11.40 9.89 -0.84
C ILE A 128 12.44 11.00 -0.83
N ASP A 129 13.17 11.12 0.27
CA ASP A 129 14.30 12.02 0.36
C ASP A 129 15.32 11.52 -0.68
N LYS A 130 15.24 12.12 -1.87
CA LYS A 130 16.12 11.78 -2.99
C LYS A 130 17.58 11.85 -2.58
N ASN A 131 17.94 12.81 -1.73
CA ASN A 131 19.30 12.96 -1.24
C ASN A 131 19.69 11.78 -0.34
N LYS A 132 18.78 11.30 0.49
CA LYS A 132 18.98 10.10 1.32
C LYS A 132 19.12 8.85 0.46
N ILE A 133 18.30 8.71 -0.59
CA ILE A 133 18.45 7.59 -1.56
C ILE A 133 19.79 7.66 -2.26
N TYR A 134 20.18 8.82 -2.79
CA TYR A 134 21.48 8.97 -3.46
C TYR A 134 22.64 8.67 -2.50
N ALA A 135 22.59 9.15 -1.26
CA ALA A 135 23.60 8.87 -0.24
C ALA A 135 23.69 7.38 0.08
N LEU A 136 22.56 6.68 0.23
CA LEU A 136 22.51 5.24 0.46
C LEU A 136 23.02 4.47 -0.75
N THR A 137 22.60 4.83 -1.96
CA THR A 137 23.05 4.18 -3.20
C THR A 137 24.55 4.32 -3.37
N LYS A 138 25.09 5.51 -3.12
CA LYS A 138 26.55 5.74 -3.14
C LYS A 138 27.25 4.85 -2.10
N LYS A 139 26.76 4.84 -0.86
CA LYS A 139 27.34 4.02 0.23
C LYS A 139 27.34 2.53 -0.11
N ILE A 140 26.24 2.00 -0.67
CA ILE A 140 26.15 0.59 -1.10
C ILE A 140 27.14 0.34 -2.24
N ASN A 141 27.18 1.21 -3.25
CA ASN A 141 28.10 1.08 -4.36
C ASN A 141 29.57 1.07 -3.91
N ASP A 142 29.96 1.98 -3.03
CA ASP A 142 31.32 2.07 -2.48
C ASP A 142 31.66 0.82 -1.65
N LEU A 143 30.72 0.34 -0.83
CA LEU A 143 30.86 -0.89 -0.05
C LEU A 143 31.13 -2.11 -0.96
N LEU A 144 30.30 -2.29 -1.99
CA LEU A 144 30.43 -3.40 -2.95
C LEU A 144 31.74 -3.30 -3.74
N HIS A 145 32.16 -2.09 -4.09
CA HIS A 145 33.41 -1.88 -4.84
C HIS A 145 34.68 -2.10 -3.98
N PHE A 146 34.75 -1.38 -2.87
CA PHE A 146 36.00 -1.34 -2.07
C PHE A 146 36.13 -2.50 -1.08
N LYS A 147 35.01 -2.92 -0.46
CA LYS A 147 35.05 -3.97 0.57
C LYS A 147 34.86 -5.36 0.00
N PHE A 148 34.00 -5.50 -1.01
CA PHE A 148 33.71 -6.80 -1.63
C PHE A 148 34.41 -7.01 -2.98
N GLY A 149 35.13 -6.03 -3.49
CA GLY A 149 35.92 -6.14 -4.71
C GLY A 149 35.11 -6.27 -6.02
N ILE A 150 33.83 -5.96 -6.01
CA ILE A 150 32.98 -6.03 -7.20
C ILE A 150 33.29 -4.82 -8.09
N LYS A 151 34.24 -4.94 -9.00
CA LYS A 151 34.72 -3.84 -9.85
C LYS A 151 33.69 -3.38 -10.90
N ASN A 152 32.91 -4.30 -11.45
CA ASN A 152 31.93 -4.02 -12.49
C ASN A 152 30.69 -3.32 -11.91
N LEU A 153 30.40 -2.11 -12.42
CA LEU A 153 29.23 -1.32 -11.98
C LEU A 153 27.91 -2.05 -12.23
N TYR A 154 27.77 -2.71 -13.38
CA TYR A 154 26.56 -3.46 -13.73
C TYR A 154 26.31 -4.60 -12.74
N HIS A 155 27.33 -5.34 -12.32
CA HIS A 155 27.20 -6.38 -11.30
C HIS A 155 26.76 -5.80 -9.95
N ARG A 156 27.29 -4.64 -9.55
CA ARG A 156 26.87 -3.97 -8.30
C ARG A 156 25.39 -3.55 -8.35
N MET A 157 24.96 -3.03 -9.51
CA MET A 157 23.55 -2.65 -9.70
C MET A 157 22.62 -3.87 -9.63
N ILE A 158 22.96 -4.96 -10.32
CA ILE A 158 22.19 -6.20 -10.30
C ILE A 158 22.16 -6.77 -8.87
N PHE A 159 23.30 -6.83 -8.19
CA PHE A 159 23.39 -7.33 -6.82
C PHE A 159 22.43 -6.56 -5.89
N THR A 160 22.49 -5.24 -5.93
CA THR A 160 21.63 -4.38 -5.10
C THR A 160 20.16 -4.56 -5.44
N ALA A 161 19.81 -4.54 -6.74
CA ALA A 161 18.42 -4.70 -7.19
C ALA A 161 17.86 -6.06 -6.78
N SER A 162 18.63 -7.12 -6.93
CA SER A 162 18.22 -8.47 -6.54
C SER A 162 17.98 -8.60 -5.05
N ALA A 163 18.83 -8.01 -4.20
CA ALA A 163 18.63 -8.01 -2.75
C ALA A 163 17.33 -7.28 -2.35
N LEU A 164 17.01 -6.15 -2.98
CA LEU A 164 15.76 -5.42 -2.75
C LEU A 164 14.54 -6.23 -3.19
N VAL A 165 14.62 -6.90 -4.33
CA VAL A 165 13.54 -7.77 -4.83
C VAL A 165 13.31 -8.94 -3.87
N VAL A 166 14.38 -9.59 -3.41
CA VAL A 166 14.30 -10.70 -2.45
C VAL A 166 13.66 -10.26 -1.13
N GLU A 167 14.03 -9.09 -0.61
CA GLU A 167 13.42 -8.55 0.60
C GLU A 167 11.92 -8.29 0.39
N ARG A 168 11.54 -7.76 -0.78
CA ARG A 168 10.13 -7.54 -1.15
C ARG A 168 9.32 -8.84 -1.21
N PHE A 169 9.94 -9.96 -1.61
CA PHE A 169 9.32 -11.30 -1.62
C PHE A 169 9.45 -12.06 -0.28
N GLY A 170 9.73 -11.36 0.81
CA GLY A 170 9.79 -11.95 2.16
C GLY A 170 11.05 -12.76 2.44
N GLY A 171 12.15 -12.44 1.76
CA GLY A 171 13.44 -13.10 1.94
C GLY A 171 14.08 -12.92 3.32
N ASN A 172 13.65 -11.89 4.08
CA ASN A 172 14.13 -11.58 5.43
C ASN A 172 15.67 -11.61 5.54
N LEU A 173 16.33 -10.81 4.70
CA LEU A 173 17.80 -10.75 4.65
C LEU A 173 18.41 -10.22 5.95
N GLU A 174 17.66 -9.41 6.71
CA GLU A 174 18.08 -8.91 8.02
C GLU A 174 18.38 -10.06 9.01
N ALA A 175 17.56 -11.12 9.00
CA ALA A 175 17.73 -12.27 9.89
C ALA A 175 19.04 -13.01 9.67
N ILE A 176 19.64 -12.91 8.48
CA ILE A 176 20.86 -13.64 8.10
C ILE A 176 22.08 -12.72 7.90
N LYS A 177 21.97 -11.43 8.19
CA LYS A 177 23.02 -10.43 7.96
C LYS A 177 24.37 -10.77 8.62
N ASN A 178 24.35 -11.51 9.73
CA ASN A 178 25.54 -11.87 10.50
C ASN A 178 26.11 -13.26 10.13
N ASN A 179 25.45 -14.01 9.25
CA ASN A 179 25.83 -15.39 8.90
C ASN A 179 26.94 -15.46 7.83
N GLY A 180 27.44 -14.31 7.38
CA GLY A 180 28.46 -14.21 6.36
C GLY A 180 27.94 -14.13 4.93
N PHE A 181 28.85 -13.97 3.97
CA PHE A 181 28.49 -13.71 2.57
C PHE A 181 27.79 -14.89 1.87
N ASN A 182 28.29 -16.11 2.05
CA ASN A 182 27.74 -17.28 1.34
C ASN A 182 26.28 -17.58 1.70
N PRO A 183 25.86 -17.64 2.97
CA PRO A 183 24.45 -17.78 3.32
C PRO A 183 23.58 -16.65 2.76
N PHE A 184 24.07 -15.42 2.79
CA PHE A 184 23.39 -14.26 2.23
C PHE A 184 23.19 -14.40 0.71
N ARG A 185 24.24 -14.72 -0.03
CA ARG A 185 24.21 -14.99 -1.47
C ARG A 185 23.23 -16.11 -1.82
N ASN A 186 23.33 -17.24 -1.13
CA ASN A 186 22.49 -18.41 -1.39
C ASN A 186 21.00 -18.08 -1.14
N LYS A 187 20.70 -17.34 -0.09
CA LYS A 187 19.32 -16.89 0.19
C LYS A 187 18.76 -16.03 -0.92
N ILE A 188 19.57 -15.11 -1.47
CA ILE A 188 19.16 -14.29 -2.61
C ILE A 188 18.90 -15.18 -3.83
N TYR A 189 19.85 -16.06 -4.17
CA TYR A 189 19.71 -16.97 -5.30
C TYR A 189 18.46 -17.85 -5.22
N ASP A 190 18.25 -18.53 -4.09
CA ASP A 190 17.12 -19.44 -3.87
C ASP A 190 15.78 -18.71 -3.95
N THR A 191 15.70 -17.52 -3.33
CA THR A 191 14.45 -16.74 -3.34
C THR A 191 14.15 -16.21 -4.74
N LEU A 192 15.15 -15.70 -5.47
CA LEU A 192 14.97 -15.25 -6.85
C LEU A 192 14.60 -16.40 -7.78
N SER A 193 15.30 -17.54 -7.67
CA SER A 193 15.02 -18.72 -8.49
C SER A 193 13.57 -19.16 -8.33
N LYS A 194 13.08 -19.27 -7.10
CA LYS A 194 11.70 -19.65 -6.82
C LYS A 194 10.69 -18.61 -7.33
N SER A 195 10.96 -17.32 -7.07
CA SER A 195 10.03 -16.24 -7.44
C SER A 195 9.97 -15.97 -8.94
N LEU A 196 11.05 -16.24 -9.67
CA LEU A 196 11.17 -15.95 -11.09
C LEU A 196 11.03 -17.18 -11.98
N GLU A 197 10.84 -18.37 -11.41
CA GLU A 197 10.77 -19.63 -12.17
C GLU A 197 9.70 -19.60 -13.28
N HIS A 198 8.53 -19.06 -12.98
CA HIS A 198 7.46 -18.89 -13.95
C HIS A 198 7.77 -17.88 -15.07
N HIS A 199 8.73 -17.00 -14.85
CA HIS A 199 9.12 -15.95 -15.80
C HIS A 199 10.37 -16.30 -16.62
N LYS A 200 11.14 -17.33 -16.21
CA LYS A 200 12.37 -17.76 -16.87
C LYS A 200 12.16 -18.11 -18.36
N GLN A 201 11.06 -18.75 -18.67
CA GLN A 201 10.75 -19.18 -20.03
C GLN A 201 10.30 -18.04 -20.95
N GLN A 202 9.89 -16.91 -20.37
CA GLN A 202 9.35 -15.77 -21.10
C GLN A 202 10.35 -14.62 -21.29
N ASN A 203 11.47 -14.61 -20.55
CA ASN A 203 12.42 -13.50 -20.57
C ASN A 203 13.86 -13.94 -20.29
N LEU A 204 14.68 -13.99 -21.35
CA LEU A 204 16.11 -14.31 -21.27
C LEU A 204 16.90 -13.43 -20.28
N LYS A 205 16.45 -12.17 -20.03
CA LYS A 205 17.11 -11.27 -19.10
C LYS A 205 17.01 -11.73 -17.64
N ILE A 206 16.03 -12.57 -17.30
CA ILE A 206 15.89 -13.15 -15.96
C ILE A 206 16.96 -14.22 -15.71
N GLY A 207 17.39 -14.95 -16.74
CA GLY A 207 18.53 -15.87 -16.67
C GLY A 207 19.80 -15.16 -16.23
N ILE A 208 20.09 -14.00 -16.80
CA ILE A 208 21.27 -13.17 -16.48
C ILE A 208 21.27 -12.74 -15.00
N LEU A 209 20.10 -12.42 -14.42
CA LEU A 209 20.00 -12.09 -13.00
C LEU A 209 20.47 -13.23 -12.10
N LEU A 210 20.18 -14.47 -12.47
CA LEU A 210 20.56 -15.65 -11.68
C LEU A 210 22.04 -16.01 -11.86
N GLU A 211 22.63 -15.77 -13.03
CA GLU A 211 24.06 -16.01 -13.29
C GLU A 211 24.97 -15.14 -12.41
N VAL A 212 24.54 -13.94 -12.02
CA VAL A 212 25.34 -13.05 -11.15
C VAL A 212 25.52 -13.64 -9.74
N TYR A 213 24.65 -14.57 -9.33
CA TYR A 213 24.67 -15.20 -8.00
C TYR A 213 25.10 -16.67 -8.02
N SER A 214 25.27 -17.27 -9.18
CA SER A 214 25.82 -18.63 -9.32
C SER A 214 27.35 -18.61 -9.20
#